data_645643dc1ec5b39aef4f04ef33acf3d9
#
_entry.id   645643dc1ec5b39aef4f04ef33acf3d9
#
_cell.length_a   1.000
_cell.length_b   1.000
_cell.length_c   1.000
_cell.angle_alpha   90.00
_cell.angle_beta   90.00
_cell.angle_gamma   90.00
#
_symmetry.space_group_name_H-M   'P 1'
#
loop_
_entity.id
_entity.type
_entity.pdbx_description
1 polymer ?
#
loop_
_entity_poly.entity_id
_entity_poly.type
_entity_poly.pdbx_seq_one_letter_code
_entity_poly.pdbx_strand_id
1 'polypeptide(L)'
;MAILEQTLCLLKKDSKLLLALGKKGFNAGKYNGVGGKIRKNETPDQAMVRKVKEEIGVTPTSYGKVGYLEFDEYYEGEKRRIAMHLYIASEWDGDPMETNMFIPHWFHISDSPYEKMFPDDKYWLPLILKGKKIRAYFDYDKDWNVLYKDIYNMNQNVSVVIDGQAGSCGKGKICGYLSQIDQYKISTNNWSSNAGHTYVDNKGRKIVVSHLPMAIVNPDTIVCINAGAIITPEILFKEIKEYKDLLGKRKVYVHPRAMVIQQKHRDYEMASIRSGSTFKGCGAALADKIMRKKDIILAKDYFSNVHNSKIEIMDTAMLLNNEIGKILVEGAQGQDLDINYGLDYPNVTSRMCSAAQIIADAGLSVFGVKDIYMIIRPYPIRISNETNIGKTINSGDYAGSQEITWEEVAKRSGFKGNFEEYTTVTKKKRRVFEMNWDRLKYNVMINKPTQIVLNFAQYIDYRAYNCKDYAKLPKKVKDFIKRIEEETSVPVTIIGTGENEEDIIDLRKLKLNT
;
A
#
# COMPACT_ATOMS: atom_id res chain seq x y z
N MET A 1 31.61 15.12 -12.55
CA MET A 1 30.98 15.81 -13.70
C MET A 1 29.95 16.77 -13.11
N ALA A 2 29.97 18.07 -13.47
CA ALA A 2 28.97 19.02 -12.99
C ALA A 2 27.61 18.68 -13.63
N ILE A 3 26.54 18.69 -12.83
CA ILE A 3 25.18 18.46 -13.31
C ILE A 3 24.62 19.78 -13.82
N LEU A 4 24.13 19.82 -15.05
CA LEU A 4 23.48 20.99 -15.63
C LEU A 4 21.98 20.91 -15.38
N GLU A 5 21.45 21.74 -14.48
CA GLU A 5 20.02 21.77 -14.19
C GLU A 5 19.24 22.61 -15.20
N GLN A 6 18.12 22.05 -15.66
CA GLN A 6 17.21 22.64 -16.64
C GLN A 6 15.75 22.42 -16.26
N THR A 7 14.87 23.15 -16.94
CA THR A 7 13.42 22.97 -16.86
C THR A 7 12.86 22.64 -18.22
N LEU A 8 11.74 21.94 -18.27
CA LEU A 8 10.94 21.70 -19.47
C LEU A 8 9.46 21.81 -19.07
N CYS A 9 8.71 22.63 -19.77
CA CYS A 9 7.28 22.82 -19.57
C CYS A 9 6.50 22.42 -20.81
N LEU A 10 5.43 21.67 -20.60
CA LEU A 10 4.46 21.30 -21.61
C LEU A 10 3.17 22.07 -21.35
N LEU A 11 2.66 22.82 -22.33
CA LEU A 11 1.37 23.47 -22.22
C LEU A 11 0.30 22.52 -22.72
N LYS A 12 -0.66 22.19 -21.87
CA LYS A 12 -1.73 21.24 -22.16
C LYS A 12 -3.09 21.90 -21.99
N LYS A 13 -3.92 21.85 -23.03
CA LYS A 13 -5.31 22.31 -23.00
C LYS A 13 -6.20 21.20 -23.57
N ASP A 14 -7.11 20.70 -22.76
CA ASP A 14 -7.99 19.56 -23.11
C ASP A 14 -7.18 18.35 -23.63
N SER A 15 -7.47 17.90 -24.85
CA SER A 15 -6.77 16.80 -25.54
C SER A 15 -5.61 17.26 -26.41
N LYS A 16 -5.17 18.54 -26.28
CA LYS A 16 -4.09 19.11 -27.08
C LYS A 16 -2.87 19.42 -26.25
N LEU A 17 -1.71 19.26 -26.89
CA LEU A 17 -0.39 19.53 -26.34
C LEU A 17 0.30 20.54 -27.24
N LEU A 18 0.86 21.61 -26.68
CA LEU A 18 1.72 22.52 -27.41
C LEU A 18 3.17 22.02 -27.33
N LEU A 19 3.77 21.83 -28.50
CA LEU A 19 5.20 21.57 -28.67
C LEU A 19 5.79 22.68 -29.54
N ALA A 20 7.02 23.08 -29.23
CA ALA A 20 7.72 24.11 -29.96
C ALA A 20 8.76 23.50 -30.91
N LEU A 21 8.69 23.83 -32.19
CA LEU A 21 9.72 23.45 -33.17
C LEU A 21 10.92 24.37 -33.04
N GLY A 22 12.09 23.81 -32.73
CA GLY A 22 13.33 24.56 -32.66
C GLY A 22 13.80 25.03 -34.05
N LYS A 23 14.14 26.32 -34.17
CA LYS A 23 14.68 26.91 -35.40
C LYS A 23 16.21 26.80 -35.52
N LYS A 24 16.90 26.76 -34.40
CA LYS A 24 18.38 26.73 -34.34
C LYS A 24 18.88 26.13 -33.04
N GLY A 25 20.20 25.87 -33.01
CA GLY A 25 20.88 25.28 -31.86
C GLY A 25 20.53 23.82 -31.65
N PHE A 26 20.61 23.35 -30.42
CA PHE A 26 20.40 21.95 -30.03
C PHE A 26 19.02 21.38 -30.43
N ASN A 27 18.00 22.22 -30.40
CA ASN A 27 16.61 21.82 -30.73
C ASN A 27 16.28 21.99 -32.24
N ALA A 28 17.24 22.37 -33.10
CA ALA A 28 16.94 22.64 -34.51
C ALA A 28 16.28 21.46 -35.21
N GLY A 29 15.08 21.70 -35.79
CA GLY A 29 14.30 20.69 -36.51
C GLY A 29 13.55 19.69 -35.64
N LYS A 30 13.61 19.81 -34.29
CA LYS A 30 12.92 18.92 -33.35
C LYS A 30 11.82 19.66 -32.62
N TYR A 31 10.71 18.95 -32.40
CA TYR A 31 9.65 19.37 -31.47
C TYR A 31 10.02 19.02 -30.04
N ASN A 32 9.78 19.94 -29.12
CA ASN A 32 9.99 19.71 -27.69
C ASN A 32 9.04 20.58 -26.87
N GLY A 33 8.95 20.34 -25.55
CA GLY A 33 8.44 21.33 -24.60
C GLY A 33 9.31 22.58 -24.59
N VAL A 34 8.87 23.62 -23.91
CA VAL A 34 9.60 24.88 -23.75
C VAL A 34 10.31 24.91 -22.40
N GLY A 35 11.57 25.35 -22.39
CA GLY A 35 12.36 25.36 -21.17
C GLY A 35 13.85 25.63 -21.40
N GLY A 36 14.66 25.42 -20.36
CA GLY A 36 16.09 25.62 -20.46
C GLY A 36 16.80 25.78 -19.12
N LYS A 37 18.03 26.26 -19.15
CA LYS A 37 18.94 26.32 -17.99
C LYS A 37 18.37 27.15 -16.84
N ILE A 38 18.54 26.66 -15.63
CA ILE A 38 18.27 27.37 -14.37
C ILE A 38 19.46 28.29 -14.09
N ARG A 39 19.19 29.55 -13.77
CA ARG A 39 20.23 30.55 -13.44
C ARG A 39 20.63 30.41 -11.96
N LYS A 40 21.81 30.92 -11.62
CA LYS A 40 22.26 31.00 -10.23
C LYS A 40 21.25 31.81 -9.40
N ASN A 41 20.85 31.27 -8.25
CA ASN A 41 19.85 31.87 -7.35
C ASN A 41 18.40 31.86 -7.88
N GLU A 42 18.09 31.07 -8.88
CA GLU A 42 16.74 30.89 -9.42
C GLU A 42 16.19 29.53 -9.00
N THR A 43 14.94 29.48 -8.55
CA THR A 43 14.28 28.18 -8.32
C THR A 43 13.86 27.54 -9.64
N PRO A 44 13.68 26.21 -9.70
CA PRO A 44 13.18 25.56 -10.91
C PRO A 44 11.86 26.14 -11.42
N ASP A 45 10.92 26.51 -10.52
CA ASP A 45 9.65 27.13 -10.91
C ASP A 45 9.84 28.52 -11.53
N GLN A 46 10.70 29.34 -10.95
CA GLN A 46 11.04 30.67 -11.51
C GLN A 46 11.69 30.55 -12.88
N ALA A 47 12.64 29.60 -13.03
CA ALA A 47 13.30 29.32 -14.29
C ALA A 47 12.30 28.86 -15.36
N MET A 48 11.38 27.97 -15.00
CA MET A 48 10.36 27.45 -15.90
C MET A 48 9.47 28.60 -16.41
N VAL A 49 8.89 29.41 -15.51
CA VAL A 49 8.02 30.53 -15.90
C VAL A 49 8.75 31.53 -16.81
N ARG A 50 9.98 31.90 -16.44
CA ARG A 50 10.82 32.82 -17.24
C ARG A 50 11.07 32.23 -18.64
N LYS A 51 11.46 30.95 -18.71
CA LYS A 51 11.82 30.30 -19.99
C LYS A 51 10.62 30.17 -20.93
N VAL A 52 9.45 29.81 -20.42
CA VAL A 52 8.23 29.75 -21.21
C VAL A 52 7.90 31.13 -21.80
N LYS A 53 8.04 32.19 -20.99
CA LYS A 53 7.83 33.56 -21.46
C LYS A 53 8.87 33.99 -22.51
N GLU A 54 10.15 33.67 -22.30
CA GLU A 54 11.22 33.99 -23.25
C GLU A 54 11.06 33.24 -24.58
N GLU A 55 10.58 32.01 -24.57
CA GLU A 55 10.60 31.11 -25.73
C GLU A 55 9.34 31.18 -26.60
N ILE A 56 8.16 31.39 -26.01
CA ILE A 56 6.87 31.44 -26.72
C ILE A 56 5.94 32.58 -26.30
N GLY A 57 6.39 33.51 -25.44
CA GLY A 57 5.66 34.72 -25.11
C GLY A 57 4.58 34.62 -24.05
N VAL A 58 4.27 33.45 -23.51
CA VAL A 58 3.21 33.24 -22.50
C VAL A 58 3.77 33.05 -21.09
N THR A 59 2.95 33.43 -20.10
CA THR A 59 3.30 33.27 -18.68
C THR A 59 2.41 32.23 -18.03
N PRO A 60 2.91 31.04 -17.64
CA PRO A 60 2.12 30.02 -16.94
C PRO A 60 1.57 30.55 -15.61
N THR A 61 0.26 30.38 -15.36
CA THR A 61 -0.46 30.79 -14.14
C THR A 61 -0.96 29.61 -13.33
N SER A 62 -1.30 28.47 -13.96
CA SER A 62 -1.63 27.22 -13.31
C SER A 62 -0.75 26.11 -13.87
N TYR A 63 0.14 25.55 -13.05
CA TYR A 63 1.09 24.53 -13.46
C TYR A 63 1.47 23.61 -12.30
N GLY A 64 1.98 22.45 -12.64
CA GLY A 64 2.48 21.50 -11.65
C GLY A 64 3.72 20.75 -12.13
N LYS A 65 4.63 20.45 -11.20
CA LYS A 65 5.79 19.61 -11.47
C LYS A 65 5.33 18.16 -11.63
N VAL A 66 5.64 17.55 -12.77
CA VAL A 66 5.20 16.21 -13.16
C VAL A 66 6.34 15.20 -13.26
N GLY A 67 7.58 15.66 -13.16
CA GLY A 67 8.68 14.71 -13.23
C GLY A 67 10.06 15.33 -13.04
N TYR A 68 11.03 14.43 -13.07
CA TYR A 68 12.44 14.74 -13.03
C TYR A 68 13.17 13.73 -13.90
N LEU A 69 13.87 14.21 -14.91
CA LEU A 69 14.66 13.39 -15.83
C LEU A 69 16.14 13.67 -15.65
N GLU A 70 16.94 12.63 -15.70
CA GLU A 70 18.40 12.73 -15.73
C GLU A 70 18.89 12.12 -17.04
N PHE A 71 19.82 12.79 -17.70
CA PHE A 71 20.40 12.35 -18.96
C PHE A 71 21.92 12.34 -18.88
N ASP A 72 22.52 11.25 -19.32
CA ASP A 72 23.92 11.23 -19.73
C ASP A 72 23.93 11.30 -21.27
N GLU A 73 24.34 12.46 -21.82
CA GLU A 73 24.29 12.73 -23.25
C GLU A 73 25.65 13.26 -23.76
N TYR A 74 25.84 13.24 -25.07
CA TYR A 74 27.01 13.83 -25.71
C TYR A 74 26.65 15.19 -26.32
N TYR A 75 27.50 16.19 -26.04
CA TYR A 75 27.40 17.51 -26.63
C TYR A 75 28.82 17.98 -27.04
N GLU A 76 28.99 18.35 -28.32
CA GLU A 76 30.30 18.72 -28.88
C GLU A 76 31.40 17.69 -28.61
N GLY A 77 31.05 16.40 -28.62
CA GLY A 77 31.94 15.28 -28.39
C GLY A 77 32.24 14.93 -26.94
N GLU A 78 31.78 15.72 -25.98
CA GLU A 78 31.97 15.47 -24.56
C GLU A 78 30.72 14.92 -23.90
N LYS A 79 30.89 13.93 -23.01
CA LYS A 79 29.78 13.39 -22.20
C LYS A 79 29.43 14.34 -21.06
N ARG A 80 28.18 14.73 -20.95
CA ARG A 80 27.68 15.60 -19.88
C ARG A 80 26.43 15.02 -19.23
N ARG A 81 26.19 15.42 -17.99
CA ARG A 81 24.97 15.06 -17.24
C ARG A 81 24.02 16.24 -17.15
N ILE A 82 22.76 16.03 -17.53
CA ILE A 82 21.68 17.01 -17.41
C ILE A 82 20.65 16.48 -16.41
N ALA A 83 20.12 17.37 -15.59
CA ALA A 83 18.99 17.15 -14.74
C ALA A 83 17.86 18.09 -15.14
N MET A 84 16.69 17.55 -15.49
CA MET A 84 15.58 18.30 -16.07
C MET A 84 14.33 18.19 -15.20
N HIS A 85 13.82 19.34 -14.76
CA HIS A 85 12.57 19.45 -14.03
C HIS A 85 11.41 19.58 -15.03
N LEU A 86 10.49 18.59 -15.04
CA LEU A 86 9.34 18.57 -15.94
C LEU A 86 8.12 19.22 -15.31
N TYR A 87 7.43 20.04 -16.09
CA TYR A 87 6.18 20.70 -15.72
C TYR A 87 5.10 20.50 -16.78
N ILE A 88 3.84 20.52 -16.34
CA ILE A 88 2.68 20.73 -17.19
C ILE A 88 1.99 22.01 -16.74
N ALA A 89 1.74 22.93 -17.65
CA ALA A 89 0.90 24.11 -17.45
C ALA A 89 -0.46 23.87 -18.08
N SER A 90 -1.54 24.14 -17.32
CA SER A 90 -2.94 24.05 -17.75
C SER A 90 -3.58 25.41 -18.03
N GLU A 91 -3.01 26.49 -17.44
CA GLU A 91 -3.46 27.85 -17.66
C GLU A 91 -2.25 28.79 -17.77
N TRP A 92 -2.39 29.86 -18.55
CA TRP A 92 -1.35 30.87 -18.79
C TRP A 92 -1.96 32.17 -19.30
N ASP A 93 -1.22 33.25 -19.15
CA ASP A 93 -1.54 34.56 -19.71
C ASP A 93 -0.82 34.77 -21.05
N GLY A 94 -1.51 35.39 -22.00
CA GLY A 94 -1.01 35.65 -23.35
C GLY A 94 -1.28 34.50 -24.33
N ASP A 95 -0.95 34.75 -25.62
CA ASP A 95 -1.06 33.76 -26.70
C ASP A 95 0.32 33.25 -27.10
N PRO A 96 0.51 31.94 -27.30
CA PRO A 96 1.77 31.39 -27.79
C PRO A 96 2.12 31.97 -29.17
N MET A 97 3.32 32.58 -29.26
CA MET A 97 3.79 33.22 -30.48
C MET A 97 5.13 32.66 -30.94
N GLU A 98 5.36 32.76 -32.24
CA GLU A 98 6.64 32.45 -32.85
C GLU A 98 7.71 33.44 -32.38
N THR A 99 8.91 32.93 -32.07
CA THR A 99 10.07 33.72 -31.70
C THR A 99 11.27 33.44 -32.62
N ASN A 100 12.39 34.07 -32.36
CA ASN A 100 13.62 33.81 -33.11
C ASN A 100 14.18 32.39 -32.89
N MET A 101 13.70 31.69 -31.86
CA MET A 101 14.19 30.38 -31.46
C MET A 101 13.20 29.26 -31.73
N PHE A 102 11.90 29.52 -31.60
CA PHE A 102 10.88 28.49 -31.60
C PHE A 102 9.62 28.88 -32.38
N ILE A 103 8.94 27.87 -32.96
CA ILE A 103 7.63 27.98 -33.58
C ILE A 103 6.68 27.07 -32.80
N PRO A 104 5.69 27.60 -32.04
CA PRO A 104 4.73 26.80 -31.29
C PRO A 104 3.70 26.14 -32.23
N HIS A 105 3.42 24.85 -32.00
CA HIS A 105 2.42 24.07 -32.70
C HIS A 105 1.54 23.28 -31.71
N TRP A 106 0.23 23.25 -31.98
CA TRP A 106 -0.70 22.42 -31.22
C TRP A 106 -0.91 21.08 -31.89
N PHE A 107 -0.70 20.01 -31.13
CA PHE A 107 -0.95 18.62 -31.53
C PHE A 107 -2.09 18.04 -30.71
N HIS A 108 -2.89 17.16 -31.28
CA HIS A 108 -3.71 16.27 -30.49
C HIS A 108 -2.77 15.28 -29.77
N ILE A 109 -3.06 14.94 -28.52
CA ILE A 109 -2.16 14.08 -27.71
C ILE A 109 -1.91 12.72 -28.40
N SER A 110 -2.93 12.15 -29.08
CA SER A 110 -2.78 10.92 -29.87
C SER A 110 -1.83 11.04 -31.05
N ASP A 111 -1.62 12.25 -31.54
CA ASP A 111 -0.89 12.54 -32.79
C ASP A 111 0.44 13.25 -32.52
N SER A 112 0.99 13.05 -31.31
CA SER A 112 2.29 13.60 -30.91
C SER A 112 3.38 13.14 -31.89
N PRO A 113 4.22 14.07 -32.43
CA PRO A 113 5.14 13.79 -33.52
C PRO A 113 6.45 13.14 -33.05
N TYR A 114 6.39 11.98 -32.39
CA TYR A 114 7.54 11.31 -31.76
C TYR A 114 8.75 11.12 -32.68
N GLU A 115 8.52 10.91 -33.99
CA GLU A 115 9.61 10.77 -34.99
C GLU A 115 10.44 12.06 -35.17
N LYS A 116 9.85 13.22 -34.82
CA LYS A 116 10.50 14.53 -34.87
C LYS A 116 10.81 15.10 -33.49
N MET A 117 10.79 14.25 -32.46
CA MET A 117 11.13 14.59 -31.07
C MET A 117 12.46 13.95 -30.66
N PHE A 118 12.88 14.11 -29.41
CA PHE A 118 14.03 13.40 -28.89
C PHE A 118 13.72 11.92 -28.68
N PRO A 119 14.70 11.01 -28.81
CA PRO A 119 14.44 9.56 -28.78
C PRO A 119 13.86 9.02 -27.47
N ASP A 120 14.05 9.74 -26.36
CA ASP A 120 13.50 9.41 -25.04
C ASP A 120 12.03 9.83 -24.86
N ASP A 121 11.55 10.84 -25.59
CA ASP A 121 10.21 11.40 -25.42
C ASP A 121 9.10 10.34 -25.53
N LYS A 122 9.25 9.38 -26.44
CA LYS A 122 8.29 8.28 -26.63
C LYS A 122 8.15 7.36 -25.40
N TYR A 123 9.09 7.37 -24.48
CA TYR A 123 9.06 6.53 -23.28
C TYR A 123 8.42 7.23 -22.09
N TRP A 124 8.69 8.52 -21.90
CA TRP A 124 8.23 9.23 -20.70
C TRP A 124 7.01 10.13 -20.95
N LEU A 125 6.91 10.78 -22.12
CA LEU A 125 5.82 11.72 -22.43
C LEU A 125 4.43 11.06 -22.35
N PRO A 126 4.18 9.83 -22.89
CA PRO A 126 2.90 9.16 -22.73
C PRO A 126 2.52 8.91 -21.27
N LEU A 127 3.49 8.73 -20.40
CA LEU A 127 3.24 8.47 -18.97
C LEU A 127 2.73 9.74 -18.28
N ILE A 128 3.39 10.87 -18.47
CA ILE A 128 2.96 12.13 -17.85
C ILE A 128 1.63 12.64 -18.45
N LEU A 129 1.38 12.41 -19.73
CA LEU A 129 0.10 12.76 -20.36
C LEU A 129 -1.06 11.93 -19.83
N LYS A 130 -0.81 10.72 -19.30
CA LYS A 130 -1.75 9.88 -18.54
C LYS A 130 -1.82 10.26 -17.05
N GLY A 131 -1.24 11.39 -16.64
CA GLY A 131 -1.26 11.87 -15.25
C GLY A 131 -0.21 11.25 -14.32
N LYS A 132 0.75 10.47 -14.85
CA LYS A 132 1.82 9.92 -14.03
C LYS A 132 2.86 10.99 -13.71
N LYS A 133 3.35 11.04 -12.45
CA LYS A 133 4.58 11.73 -12.09
C LYS A 133 5.73 10.74 -12.15
N ILE A 134 6.83 11.12 -12.78
CA ILE A 134 7.93 10.21 -13.04
C ILE A 134 9.27 10.77 -12.58
N ARG A 135 10.19 9.87 -12.23
CA ARG A 135 11.62 10.09 -12.26
C ARG A 135 12.19 9.14 -13.29
N ALA A 136 13.02 9.63 -14.20
CA ALA A 136 13.67 8.76 -15.18
C ALA A 136 15.13 9.13 -15.40
N TYR A 137 15.89 8.13 -15.83
CA TYR A 137 17.28 8.26 -16.25
C TYR A 137 17.43 7.66 -17.64
N PHE A 138 18.18 8.36 -18.50
CA PHE A 138 18.51 7.93 -19.85
C PHE A 138 20.00 8.08 -20.11
N ASP A 139 20.63 7.06 -20.69
CA ASP A 139 22.00 7.12 -21.18
C ASP A 139 21.99 7.02 -22.71
N TYR A 140 22.69 7.95 -23.37
CA TYR A 140 22.77 8.05 -24.82
C TYR A 140 24.16 7.70 -25.33
N ASP A 141 24.20 7.12 -26.53
CA ASP A 141 25.45 7.06 -27.32
C ASP A 141 25.70 8.39 -28.06
N LYS A 142 26.80 8.43 -28.81
CA LYS A 142 27.18 9.63 -29.60
C LYS A 142 26.22 9.95 -30.75
N ASP A 143 25.45 8.94 -31.20
CA ASP A 143 24.50 9.04 -32.29
C ASP A 143 23.08 9.29 -31.78
N TRP A 144 22.90 9.61 -30.48
CA TRP A 144 21.64 9.90 -29.82
C TRP A 144 20.70 8.70 -29.72
N ASN A 145 21.22 7.47 -29.76
CA ASN A 145 20.42 6.30 -29.41
C ASN A 145 20.36 6.11 -27.89
N VAL A 146 19.21 5.75 -27.39
CA VAL A 146 19.03 5.42 -25.97
C VAL A 146 19.65 4.05 -25.71
N LEU A 147 20.80 4.02 -25.05
CA LEU A 147 21.51 2.80 -24.64
C LEU A 147 20.88 2.17 -23.41
N TYR A 148 20.49 2.99 -22.45
CA TYR A 148 19.88 2.56 -21.21
C TYR A 148 18.79 3.54 -20.79
N LYS A 149 17.72 3.03 -20.18
CA LYS A 149 16.68 3.82 -19.55
C LYS A 149 16.19 3.16 -18.28
N ASP A 150 15.84 3.99 -17.31
CA ASP A 150 15.16 3.59 -16.09
C ASP A 150 14.07 4.61 -15.77
N ILE A 151 12.82 4.16 -15.56
CA ILE A 151 11.67 5.04 -15.38
C ILE A 151 10.87 4.60 -14.16
N TYR A 152 10.81 5.45 -13.16
CA TYR A 152 10.08 5.24 -11.93
C TYR A 152 8.78 6.06 -11.92
N ASN A 153 7.68 5.40 -11.64
CA ASN A 153 6.42 6.08 -11.37
C ASN A 153 6.44 6.66 -9.94
N MET A 154 6.42 7.98 -9.80
CA MET A 154 6.42 8.68 -8.51
C MET A 154 5.01 8.89 -7.93
N ASN A 155 3.96 8.50 -8.66
CA ASN A 155 2.57 8.66 -8.23
C ASN A 155 2.03 7.47 -7.45
N GLN A 156 2.84 6.48 -7.13
CA GLN A 156 2.34 5.41 -6.28
C GLN A 156 1.83 6.01 -4.96
N ASN A 157 0.56 5.80 -4.69
CA ASN A 157 -0.10 6.19 -3.46
C ASN A 157 -0.51 4.91 -2.75
N VAL A 158 0.45 4.31 -2.07
CA VAL A 158 0.30 3.04 -1.38
C VAL A 158 0.00 3.29 0.09
N SER A 159 -1.10 2.75 0.57
CA SER A 159 -1.43 2.64 1.99
C SER A 159 -1.27 1.20 2.46
N VAL A 160 -0.55 1.00 3.54
CA VAL A 160 -0.29 -0.31 4.14
C VAL A 160 -1.01 -0.40 5.47
N VAL A 161 -1.76 -1.47 5.68
CA VAL A 161 -2.45 -1.74 6.95
C VAL A 161 -1.77 -2.89 7.66
N ILE A 162 -1.22 -2.62 8.84
CA ILE A 162 -0.55 -3.59 9.69
C ILE A 162 -1.21 -3.67 11.07
N ASP A 163 -0.92 -4.73 11.79
CA ASP A 163 -1.33 -4.90 13.19
C ASP A 163 -0.10 -4.71 14.09
N GLY A 164 -0.20 -3.78 15.01
CA GLY A 164 0.90 -3.39 15.89
C GLY A 164 1.09 -4.30 17.11
N GLN A 165 0.33 -5.40 17.22
CA GLN A 165 0.34 -6.30 18.38
C GLN A 165 0.34 -7.77 17.93
N ALA A 166 -0.25 -8.68 18.72
CA ALA A 166 -0.29 -10.12 18.43
C ALA A 166 -1.45 -10.54 17.51
N GLY A 167 -1.90 -9.66 16.65
CA GLY A 167 -3.02 -9.90 15.75
C GLY A 167 -4.39 -9.58 16.37
N SER A 168 -5.43 -9.79 15.58
CA SER A 168 -6.84 -9.57 15.99
C SER A 168 -7.18 -8.16 16.46
N CYS A 169 -6.44 -7.15 16.00
CA CYS A 169 -6.73 -5.74 16.28
C CYS A 169 -7.81 -5.13 15.37
N GLY A 170 -8.43 -5.94 14.50
CA GLY A 170 -9.55 -5.48 13.66
C GLY A 170 -9.13 -4.95 12.28
N LYS A 171 -8.03 -5.49 11.70
CA LYS A 171 -7.58 -5.11 10.35
C LYS A 171 -8.70 -5.20 9.29
N GLY A 172 -9.50 -6.27 9.31
CA GLY A 172 -10.59 -6.43 8.34
C GLY A 172 -11.57 -5.27 8.36
N LYS A 173 -12.01 -4.84 9.56
CA LYS A 173 -12.90 -3.67 9.70
C LYS A 173 -12.27 -2.42 9.06
N ILE A 174 -11.02 -2.15 9.34
CA ILE A 174 -10.33 -0.94 8.86
C ILE A 174 -10.05 -1.02 7.36
N CYS A 175 -9.60 -2.16 6.83
CA CYS A 175 -9.40 -2.33 5.38
C CYS A 175 -10.71 -2.15 4.61
N GLY A 176 -11.81 -2.75 5.09
CA GLY A 176 -13.13 -2.56 4.51
C GLY A 176 -13.57 -1.09 4.53
N TYR A 177 -13.48 -0.43 5.69
CA TYR A 177 -13.80 0.98 5.85
C TYR A 177 -12.96 1.87 4.90
N LEU A 178 -11.63 1.75 4.92
CA LEU A 178 -10.74 2.53 4.08
C LEU A 178 -11.03 2.33 2.59
N SER A 179 -11.31 1.09 2.17
CA SER A 179 -11.59 0.80 0.77
C SER A 179 -12.82 1.53 0.26
N GLN A 180 -13.83 1.73 1.11
CA GLN A 180 -15.07 2.42 0.73
C GLN A 180 -14.92 3.94 0.68
N ILE A 181 -14.23 4.53 1.68
CA ILE A 181 -14.19 6.00 1.78
C ILE A 181 -13.04 6.65 1.00
N ASP A 182 -11.92 5.95 0.82
CA ASP A 182 -10.70 6.50 0.21
C ASP A 182 -10.54 6.16 -1.28
N GLN A 183 -11.51 5.47 -1.88
CA GLN A 183 -11.57 5.14 -3.30
C GLN A 183 -10.30 4.44 -3.81
N TYR A 184 -9.82 3.41 -3.10
CA TYR A 184 -8.72 2.59 -3.56
C TYR A 184 -9.06 1.88 -4.87
N LYS A 185 -8.17 1.98 -5.86
CA LYS A 185 -8.36 1.34 -7.17
C LYS A 185 -8.00 -0.13 -7.16
N ILE A 186 -6.97 -0.49 -6.39
CA ILE A 186 -6.54 -1.87 -6.22
C ILE A 186 -6.30 -2.14 -4.74
N SER A 187 -6.71 -3.32 -4.27
CA SER A 187 -6.26 -3.88 -3.01
C SER A 187 -5.57 -5.21 -3.22
N THR A 188 -4.49 -5.44 -2.45
CA THR A 188 -3.71 -6.68 -2.47
C THR A 188 -3.37 -7.16 -1.06
N ASN A 189 -3.17 -8.46 -0.94
CA ASN A 189 -2.69 -9.08 0.29
C ASN A 189 -1.68 -10.19 0.05
N ASN A 190 -0.94 -10.56 1.11
CA ASN A 190 0.00 -11.68 1.16
C ASN A 190 -0.48 -12.81 2.08
N TRP A 191 -1.78 -12.93 2.33
CA TRP A 191 -2.32 -13.77 3.39
C TRP A 191 -2.10 -15.26 3.15
N SER A 192 -2.24 -16.01 4.24
CA SER A 192 -2.25 -17.47 4.26
C SER A 192 -3.50 -17.94 4.98
N SER A 193 -3.86 -19.20 4.83
CA SER A 193 -5.09 -19.80 5.39
C SER A 193 -5.20 -19.77 6.93
N ASN A 194 -4.14 -19.40 7.63
CA ASN A 194 -4.16 -19.13 9.07
C ASN A 194 -4.62 -17.70 9.43
N ALA A 195 -4.76 -16.82 8.44
CA ALA A 195 -5.37 -15.51 8.61
C ALA A 195 -6.91 -15.61 8.61
N GLY A 196 -7.55 -14.71 9.33
CA GLY A 196 -9.00 -14.56 9.32
C GLY A 196 -9.36 -13.11 9.59
N HIS A 197 -9.96 -12.43 8.63
CA HIS A 197 -10.32 -11.04 8.71
C HIS A 197 -11.83 -10.90 8.66
N THR A 198 -12.37 -10.06 9.52
CA THR A 198 -13.80 -9.86 9.67
C THR A 198 -14.18 -8.42 9.44
N TYR A 199 -15.27 -8.22 8.73
CA TYR A 199 -15.93 -6.95 8.52
C TYR A 199 -17.44 -7.14 8.73
N VAL A 200 -18.11 -6.15 9.30
CA VAL A 200 -19.56 -6.15 9.45
C VAL A 200 -20.09 -4.91 8.75
N ASP A 201 -20.92 -5.11 7.74
CA ASP A 201 -21.48 -4.02 6.95
C ASP A 201 -22.62 -3.28 7.70
N ASN A 202 -23.13 -2.22 7.10
CA ASN A 202 -24.22 -1.41 7.67
C ASN A 202 -25.57 -2.15 7.77
N LYS A 203 -25.67 -3.34 7.18
CA LYS A 203 -26.85 -4.23 7.28
C LYS A 203 -26.66 -5.32 8.33
N GLY A 204 -25.53 -5.32 9.04
CA GLY A 204 -25.17 -6.35 10.02
C GLY A 204 -24.65 -7.65 9.40
N ARG A 205 -24.42 -7.70 8.08
CA ARG A 205 -23.83 -8.88 7.42
C ARG A 205 -22.37 -9.01 7.81
N LYS A 206 -22.02 -10.15 8.36
CA LYS A 206 -20.66 -10.49 8.71
C LYS A 206 -19.91 -11.14 7.54
N ILE A 207 -18.84 -10.51 7.08
CA ILE A 207 -17.97 -10.97 6.00
C ILE A 207 -16.67 -11.45 6.64
N VAL A 208 -16.30 -12.70 6.38
CA VAL A 208 -15.09 -13.34 6.94
C VAL A 208 -14.27 -13.93 5.81
N VAL A 209 -13.05 -13.42 5.63
CA VAL A 209 -12.16 -13.84 4.56
C VAL A 209 -10.79 -14.26 5.10
N SER A 210 -10.15 -15.19 4.40
CA SER A 210 -8.81 -15.69 4.68
C SER A 210 -7.86 -15.51 3.49
N HIS A 211 -8.39 -15.37 2.28
CA HIS A 211 -7.62 -15.18 1.05
C HIS A 211 -8.04 -13.94 0.26
N LEU A 212 -9.35 -13.67 0.16
CA LEU A 212 -9.78 -12.45 -0.53
C LEU A 212 -9.40 -11.19 0.27
N PRO A 213 -8.84 -10.14 -0.37
CA PRO A 213 -8.71 -8.84 0.28
C PRO A 213 -10.06 -8.35 0.81
N MET A 214 -10.07 -7.74 2.01
CA MET A 214 -11.30 -7.23 2.57
C MET A 214 -11.91 -6.09 1.74
N ALA A 215 -11.10 -5.41 0.94
CA ALA A 215 -11.56 -4.43 -0.03
C ALA A 215 -12.54 -4.98 -1.09
N ILE A 216 -12.82 -6.29 -1.09
CA ILE A 216 -13.92 -6.90 -1.88
C ILE A 216 -15.27 -6.22 -1.61
N VAL A 217 -15.47 -5.63 -0.42
CA VAL A 217 -16.69 -4.90 -0.04
C VAL A 217 -16.93 -3.64 -0.85
N ASN A 218 -15.88 -3.06 -1.46
CA ASN A 218 -16.02 -1.95 -2.40
C ASN A 218 -16.09 -2.48 -3.84
N PRO A 219 -17.20 -2.28 -4.57
CA PRO A 219 -17.38 -2.80 -5.92
C PRO A 219 -16.41 -2.22 -6.96
N ASP A 220 -15.83 -1.05 -6.70
CA ASP A 220 -14.94 -0.33 -7.63
C ASP A 220 -13.45 -0.68 -7.44
N THR A 221 -13.12 -1.48 -6.42
CA THR A 221 -11.74 -1.87 -6.11
C THR A 221 -11.38 -3.19 -6.79
N ILE A 222 -10.32 -3.21 -7.58
CA ILE A 222 -9.70 -4.43 -8.09
C ILE A 222 -9.05 -5.17 -6.92
N VAL A 223 -9.25 -6.48 -6.83
CA VAL A 223 -8.70 -7.31 -5.76
C VAL A 223 -7.68 -8.30 -6.29
N CYS A 224 -6.52 -8.37 -5.65
CA CYS A 224 -5.47 -9.30 -6.04
C CYS A 224 -4.76 -9.95 -4.85
N ILE A 225 -4.23 -11.12 -5.10
CA ILE A 225 -3.43 -11.94 -4.17
C ILE A 225 -2.00 -11.92 -4.71
N ASN A 226 -1.06 -11.38 -3.92
CA ASN A 226 0.30 -11.15 -4.39
C ASN A 226 1.22 -12.38 -4.25
N ALA A 227 2.49 -12.22 -4.67
CA ALA A 227 3.49 -13.30 -4.71
C ALA A 227 3.84 -13.89 -3.34
N GLY A 228 3.69 -13.11 -2.28
CA GLY A 228 3.94 -13.54 -0.90
C GLY A 228 2.82 -14.41 -0.31
N ALA A 229 1.68 -14.52 -0.97
CA ALA A 229 0.55 -15.30 -0.46
C ALA A 229 0.81 -16.82 -0.49
N ILE A 230 0.15 -17.52 0.45
CA ILE A 230 0.14 -18.99 0.52
C ILE A 230 -1.31 -19.45 0.49
N ILE A 231 -1.72 -20.02 -0.64
CA ILE A 231 -3.12 -20.25 -0.99
C ILE A 231 -3.55 -21.67 -0.62
N THR A 232 -4.71 -21.78 0.01
CA THR A 232 -5.49 -23.01 0.13
C THR A 232 -6.65 -22.90 -0.85
N PRO A 233 -6.61 -23.58 -2.01
CA PRO A 233 -7.58 -23.39 -3.09
C PRO A 233 -9.03 -23.61 -2.64
N GLU A 234 -9.28 -24.59 -1.80
CA GLU A 234 -10.62 -24.92 -1.30
C GLU A 234 -11.24 -23.76 -0.51
N ILE A 235 -10.41 -23.05 0.29
CA ILE A 235 -10.85 -21.87 1.03
C ILE A 235 -11.11 -20.71 0.07
N LEU A 236 -10.22 -20.44 -0.86
CA LEU A 236 -10.39 -19.38 -1.86
C LEU A 236 -11.64 -19.60 -2.72
N PHE A 237 -11.89 -20.84 -3.19
CA PHE A 237 -13.10 -21.15 -3.96
C PHE A 237 -14.37 -20.98 -3.13
N LYS A 238 -14.32 -21.39 -1.85
CA LYS A 238 -15.43 -21.18 -0.92
C LYS A 238 -15.76 -19.69 -0.77
N GLU A 239 -14.76 -18.86 -0.53
CA GLU A 239 -14.93 -17.41 -0.38
C GLU A 239 -15.47 -16.76 -1.67
N ILE A 240 -14.95 -17.12 -2.84
CA ILE A 240 -15.45 -16.64 -4.13
C ILE A 240 -16.92 -17.00 -4.33
N LYS A 241 -17.33 -18.21 -3.92
CA LYS A 241 -18.73 -18.67 -4.02
C LYS A 241 -19.62 -17.94 -3.02
N GLU A 242 -19.18 -17.80 -1.77
CA GLU A 242 -19.93 -17.18 -0.68
C GLU A 242 -20.16 -15.68 -0.91
N TYR A 243 -19.13 -14.99 -1.42
CA TYR A 243 -19.16 -13.53 -1.66
C TYR A 243 -19.28 -13.17 -3.14
N LYS A 244 -19.95 -14.04 -3.94
CA LYS A 244 -20.16 -13.82 -5.39
C LYS A 244 -20.90 -12.52 -5.70
N ASP A 245 -21.80 -12.11 -4.82
CA ASP A 245 -22.56 -10.87 -4.91
C ASP A 245 -21.67 -9.64 -4.73
N LEU A 246 -20.76 -9.65 -3.75
CA LEU A 246 -19.78 -8.59 -3.53
C LEU A 246 -18.77 -8.53 -4.69
N LEU A 247 -18.33 -9.68 -5.16
CA LEU A 247 -17.38 -9.77 -6.26
C LEU A 247 -18.00 -9.30 -7.60
N GLY A 248 -19.29 -9.50 -7.79
CA GLY A 248 -20.01 -9.10 -9.01
C GLY A 248 -19.38 -9.68 -10.28
N LYS A 249 -19.07 -8.82 -11.26
CA LYS A 249 -18.38 -9.21 -12.51
C LYS A 249 -16.85 -9.24 -12.38
N ARG A 250 -16.30 -8.73 -11.30
CA ARG A 250 -14.84 -8.65 -11.09
C ARG A 250 -14.20 -10.03 -11.04
N LYS A 251 -12.93 -10.06 -11.39
CA LYS A 251 -12.03 -11.20 -11.20
C LYS A 251 -11.14 -10.97 -9.98
N VAL A 252 -10.60 -12.05 -9.44
CA VAL A 252 -9.54 -12.06 -8.45
C VAL A 252 -8.24 -12.35 -9.19
N TYR A 253 -7.33 -11.39 -9.21
CA TYR A 253 -6.03 -11.56 -9.84
C TYR A 253 -5.07 -12.22 -8.86
N VAL A 254 -4.43 -13.30 -9.30
CA VAL A 254 -3.52 -14.07 -8.46
C VAL A 254 -2.15 -14.11 -9.10
N HIS A 255 -1.12 -13.75 -8.32
CA HIS A 255 0.25 -13.78 -8.81
C HIS A 255 0.69 -15.22 -9.12
N PRO A 256 1.33 -15.48 -10.29
CA PRO A 256 1.73 -16.84 -10.73
C PRO A 256 2.66 -17.55 -9.74
N ARG A 257 3.42 -16.79 -8.93
CA ARG A 257 4.35 -17.33 -7.92
C ARG A 257 3.77 -17.42 -6.50
N ALA A 258 2.47 -17.15 -6.28
CA ALA A 258 1.84 -17.45 -5.01
C ALA A 258 1.93 -18.95 -4.74
N MET A 259 2.24 -19.33 -3.49
CA MET A 259 2.42 -20.75 -3.12
C MET A 259 1.07 -21.42 -2.88
N VAL A 260 0.91 -22.66 -3.34
CA VAL A 260 -0.28 -23.48 -3.06
C VAL A 260 0.05 -24.52 -1.99
N ILE A 261 -0.79 -24.58 -0.95
CA ILE A 261 -0.64 -25.58 0.13
C ILE A 261 -1.02 -26.97 -0.39
N GLN A 262 -0.17 -27.95 -0.07
CA GLN A 262 -0.38 -29.36 -0.34
C GLN A 262 -0.62 -30.11 0.99
N GLN A 263 -1.20 -31.31 0.93
CA GLN A 263 -1.47 -32.11 2.12
C GLN A 263 -0.19 -32.42 2.91
N LYS A 264 0.93 -32.72 2.22
CA LYS A 264 2.24 -32.96 2.86
C LYS A 264 2.69 -31.84 3.82
N HIS A 265 2.34 -30.58 3.52
CA HIS A 265 2.70 -29.43 4.38
C HIS A 265 1.91 -29.45 5.69
N ARG A 266 0.63 -29.85 5.64
CA ARG A 266 -0.21 -30.01 6.84
C ARG A 266 0.26 -31.17 7.69
N ASP A 267 0.57 -32.31 7.06
CA ASP A 267 1.07 -33.51 7.73
C ASP A 267 2.41 -33.25 8.42
N TYR A 268 3.31 -32.49 7.75
CA TYR A 268 4.58 -32.09 8.32
C TYR A 268 4.41 -31.19 9.56
N GLU A 269 3.55 -30.19 9.48
CA GLU A 269 3.27 -29.31 10.65
C GLU A 269 2.69 -30.12 11.83
N MET A 270 1.77 -31.03 11.56
CA MET A 270 1.18 -31.90 12.59
C MET A 270 2.23 -32.79 13.27
N ALA A 271 3.17 -33.31 12.51
CA ALA A 271 4.21 -34.21 13.02
C ALA A 271 5.37 -33.49 13.73
N SER A 272 5.77 -32.31 13.24
CA SER A 272 7.07 -31.70 13.56
C SER A 272 6.99 -30.43 14.40
N ILE A 273 5.87 -29.70 14.39
CA ILE A 273 5.77 -28.43 15.10
C ILE A 273 5.31 -28.64 16.55
N ARG A 274 6.09 -28.10 17.50
CA ARG A 274 5.89 -28.31 18.95
C ARG A 274 4.91 -27.34 19.60
N SER A 275 4.69 -26.15 19.04
CA SER A 275 3.91 -25.10 19.71
C SER A 275 3.22 -24.15 18.72
N GLY A 276 2.08 -23.60 19.13
CA GLY A 276 1.46 -22.41 18.55
C GLY A 276 0.94 -22.50 17.13
N SER A 277 1.14 -23.58 16.40
CA SER A 277 0.69 -23.72 15.02
C SER A 277 -0.82 -23.93 14.90
N THR A 278 -1.39 -23.39 13.83
CA THR A 278 -2.77 -23.71 13.39
C THR A 278 -2.86 -24.99 12.57
N PHE A 279 -1.74 -25.65 12.30
CA PHE A 279 -1.59 -26.86 11.48
C PHE A 279 -2.21 -26.74 10.07
N LYS A 280 -2.19 -25.54 9.50
CA LYS A 280 -2.70 -25.27 8.15
C LYS A 280 -1.66 -25.52 7.05
N GLY A 281 -0.42 -25.85 7.41
CA GLY A 281 0.67 -26.09 6.47
C GLY A 281 1.36 -24.83 5.94
N CYS A 282 1.07 -23.67 6.51
CA CYS A 282 1.56 -22.39 5.99
C CYS A 282 3.08 -22.24 6.11
N GLY A 283 3.65 -22.59 7.27
CA GLY A 283 5.08 -22.52 7.53
C GLY A 283 5.86 -23.53 6.69
N ALA A 284 5.38 -24.78 6.63
CA ALA A 284 5.98 -25.82 5.82
C ALA A 284 5.98 -25.49 4.32
N ALA A 285 4.87 -24.95 3.81
CA ALA A 285 4.77 -24.51 2.42
C ALA A 285 5.73 -23.37 2.09
N LEU A 286 5.87 -22.40 3.02
CA LEU A 286 6.83 -21.31 2.85
C LEU A 286 8.28 -21.82 2.87
N ALA A 287 8.62 -22.72 3.80
CA ALA A 287 9.94 -23.35 3.86
C ALA A 287 10.29 -24.08 2.57
N ASP A 288 9.37 -24.87 2.03
CA ASP A 288 9.55 -25.60 0.77
C ASP A 288 9.79 -24.64 -0.41
N LYS A 289 9.05 -23.51 -0.46
CA LYS A 289 9.25 -22.48 -1.46
C LYS A 289 10.65 -21.82 -1.34
N ILE A 290 11.08 -21.49 -0.13
CA ILE A 290 12.41 -20.89 0.15
C ILE A 290 13.53 -21.85 -0.26
N MET A 291 13.37 -23.15 0.03
CA MET A 291 14.30 -24.21 -0.35
C MET A 291 14.23 -24.54 -1.84
N ARG A 292 13.29 -23.97 -2.58
CA ARG A 292 13.11 -24.20 -4.03
C ARG A 292 12.92 -25.67 -4.38
N LYS A 293 12.18 -26.41 -3.55
CA LYS A 293 11.93 -27.83 -3.78
C LYS A 293 11.22 -28.06 -5.12
N LYS A 294 11.55 -29.16 -5.80
CA LYS A 294 11.02 -29.48 -7.15
C LYS A 294 9.53 -29.83 -7.15
N ASP A 295 9.01 -30.35 -6.04
CA ASP A 295 7.65 -30.86 -5.87
C ASP A 295 6.67 -29.85 -5.26
N ILE A 296 7.00 -28.56 -5.27
CA ILE A 296 6.08 -27.49 -4.88
C ILE A 296 5.12 -27.16 -6.02
N ILE A 297 3.93 -26.70 -5.65
CA ILE A 297 2.92 -26.22 -6.59
C ILE A 297 2.76 -24.70 -6.41
N LEU A 298 2.98 -23.95 -7.48
CA LEU A 298 2.70 -22.53 -7.54
C LEU A 298 1.31 -22.28 -8.16
N ALA A 299 0.76 -21.08 -7.93
CA ALA A 299 -0.56 -20.73 -8.45
C ALA A 299 -0.67 -20.91 -9.97
N LYS A 300 0.37 -20.55 -10.74
CA LYS A 300 0.39 -20.77 -12.20
C LYS A 300 0.17 -22.25 -12.57
N ASP A 301 0.83 -23.16 -11.85
CA ASP A 301 0.79 -24.58 -12.15
C ASP A 301 -0.54 -25.21 -11.68
N TYR A 302 -1.07 -24.75 -10.54
CA TYR A 302 -2.35 -25.22 -10.05
C TYR A 302 -3.52 -24.79 -10.94
N PHE A 303 -3.60 -23.49 -11.24
CA PHE A 303 -4.73 -22.92 -11.99
C PHE A 303 -4.64 -23.16 -13.51
N SER A 304 -3.53 -23.65 -14.03
CA SER A 304 -3.48 -24.20 -15.41
C SER A 304 -4.30 -25.50 -15.55
N ASN A 305 -4.42 -26.27 -14.45
CA ASN A 305 -5.13 -27.53 -14.42
C ASN A 305 -6.53 -27.43 -13.80
N VAL A 306 -6.78 -26.40 -12.99
CA VAL A 306 -8.05 -26.19 -12.27
C VAL A 306 -8.63 -24.83 -12.64
N HIS A 307 -9.63 -24.86 -13.51
CA HIS A 307 -10.26 -23.63 -14.01
C HIS A 307 -11.28 -23.05 -13.02
N ASN A 308 -11.20 -21.75 -12.78
CA ASN A 308 -12.22 -20.96 -12.12
C ASN A 308 -12.40 -19.63 -12.86
N SER A 309 -13.59 -19.38 -13.42
CA SER A 309 -13.87 -18.19 -14.23
C SER A 309 -13.68 -16.85 -13.51
N LYS A 310 -13.63 -16.87 -12.18
CA LYS A 310 -13.40 -15.68 -11.35
C LYS A 310 -11.92 -15.44 -11.01
N ILE A 311 -11.03 -16.39 -11.31
CA ILE A 311 -9.61 -16.25 -11.05
C ILE A 311 -8.87 -15.99 -12.36
N GLU A 312 -7.94 -15.05 -12.32
CA GLU A 312 -7.04 -14.76 -13.42
C GLU A 312 -5.59 -14.73 -12.92
N ILE A 313 -4.74 -15.53 -13.53
CA ILE A 313 -3.32 -15.60 -13.20
C ILE A 313 -2.58 -14.53 -14.01
N MET A 314 -1.98 -13.57 -13.30
CA MET A 314 -1.21 -12.50 -13.92
C MET A 314 -0.14 -11.96 -12.97
N ASP A 315 0.85 -11.27 -13.50
CA ASP A 315 1.84 -10.56 -12.69
C ASP A 315 1.18 -9.39 -11.95
N THR A 316 0.83 -9.62 -10.68
CA THR A 316 0.19 -8.60 -9.85
C THR A 316 1.13 -7.47 -9.47
N ALA A 317 2.46 -7.68 -9.48
CA ALA A 317 3.41 -6.61 -9.26
C ALA A 317 3.39 -5.61 -10.43
N MET A 318 3.32 -6.09 -11.67
CA MET A 318 3.12 -5.21 -12.83
C MET A 318 1.78 -4.47 -12.77
N LEU A 319 0.70 -5.17 -12.39
CA LEU A 319 -0.61 -4.54 -12.23
C LEU A 319 -0.55 -3.39 -11.21
N LEU A 320 0.02 -3.64 -10.03
CA LEU A 320 0.15 -2.66 -8.95
C LEU A 320 1.05 -1.47 -9.34
N ASN A 321 2.22 -1.73 -9.95
CA ASN A 321 3.16 -0.67 -10.32
C ASN A 321 2.68 0.19 -11.51
N ASN A 322 1.76 -0.32 -12.33
CA ASN A 322 1.14 0.45 -13.41
C ASN A 322 -0.09 1.27 -12.96
N GLU A 323 -0.61 1.03 -11.75
CA GLU A 323 -1.75 1.79 -11.23
C GLU A 323 -1.31 3.21 -10.84
N ILE A 324 -2.13 4.20 -11.21
CA ILE A 324 -1.92 5.62 -10.87
C ILE A 324 -2.79 6.09 -9.69
N GLY A 325 -3.80 5.31 -9.33
CA GLY A 325 -4.69 5.57 -8.21
C GLY A 325 -4.12 5.07 -6.88
N LYS A 326 -4.96 5.11 -5.85
CA LYS A 326 -4.60 4.61 -4.52
C LYS A 326 -4.56 3.09 -4.49
N ILE A 327 -3.54 2.54 -3.86
CA ILE A 327 -3.34 1.10 -3.64
C ILE A 327 -3.43 0.81 -2.16
N LEU A 328 -4.25 -0.19 -1.78
CA LEU A 328 -4.34 -0.70 -0.42
C LEU A 328 -3.58 -2.03 -0.31
N VAL A 329 -2.63 -2.11 0.62
CA VAL A 329 -1.93 -3.36 0.93
C VAL A 329 -2.35 -3.82 2.32
N GLU A 330 -3.04 -4.96 2.35
CA GLU A 330 -3.63 -5.51 3.56
C GLU A 330 -2.70 -6.55 4.18
N GLY A 331 -2.07 -6.22 5.31
CA GLY A 331 -1.17 -7.12 6.03
C GLY A 331 -1.90 -8.24 6.77
N ALA A 332 -1.20 -9.36 6.97
CA ALA A 332 -1.64 -10.47 7.82
C ALA A 332 -0.90 -10.48 9.16
N GLN A 333 -1.46 -11.21 10.12
CA GLN A 333 -0.87 -11.40 11.45
C GLN A 333 -0.63 -10.07 12.18
N GLY A 334 0.28 -10.03 13.13
CA GLY A 334 0.64 -8.84 13.86
C GLY A 334 2.13 -8.80 14.16
N GLN A 335 2.68 -7.61 14.41
CA GLN A 335 4.11 -7.39 14.61
C GLN A 335 4.69 -8.22 15.75
N ASP A 336 3.90 -8.48 16.80
CA ASP A 336 4.34 -9.31 17.93
C ASP A 336 4.42 -10.80 17.61
N LEU A 337 3.86 -11.20 16.44
CA LEU A 337 3.96 -12.56 15.89
C LEU A 337 5.02 -12.69 14.80
N ASP A 338 5.79 -11.65 14.51
CA ASP A 338 6.85 -11.66 13.49
C ASP A 338 7.91 -12.71 13.81
N ILE A 339 8.36 -13.46 12.79
CA ILE A 339 9.32 -14.56 13.01
C ILE A 339 10.68 -14.08 13.51
N ASN A 340 11.10 -12.87 13.14
CA ASN A 340 12.41 -12.31 13.50
C ASN A 340 12.33 -11.36 14.70
N TYR A 341 11.26 -10.57 14.78
CA TYR A 341 11.10 -9.46 15.73
C TYR A 341 9.86 -9.61 16.60
N GLY A 342 9.22 -10.78 16.57
CA GLY A 342 8.08 -11.11 17.43
C GLY A 342 8.44 -11.14 18.91
N LEU A 343 7.40 -11.18 19.74
CA LEU A 343 7.54 -11.01 21.18
C LEU A 343 8.11 -12.24 21.88
N ASP A 344 7.76 -13.44 21.42
CA ASP A 344 8.02 -14.69 22.13
C ASP A 344 8.27 -15.85 21.15
N TYR A 345 9.52 -16.00 20.68
CA TYR A 345 9.90 -17.15 19.85
C TYR A 345 10.00 -18.43 20.72
N PRO A 346 9.44 -19.58 20.29
CA PRO A 346 8.91 -19.91 18.96
C PRO A 346 7.40 -19.66 18.80
N ASN A 347 6.71 -19.00 19.72
CA ASN A 347 5.28 -18.74 19.70
C ASN A 347 4.92 -17.56 18.76
N VAL A 348 5.43 -17.61 17.53
CA VAL A 348 5.30 -16.61 16.46
C VAL A 348 4.71 -17.22 15.20
N THR A 349 4.45 -16.41 14.18
CA THR A 349 4.07 -16.92 12.86
C THR A 349 5.31 -17.24 12.02
N SER A 350 5.13 -17.97 10.92
CA SER A 350 6.21 -18.42 10.05
C SER A 350 6.72 -17.37 9.06
N ARG A 351 6.37 -16.09 9.25
CA ARG A 351 6.76 -15.00 8.35
C ARG A 351 7.01 -13.70 9.09
N MET A 352 7.67 -12.77 8.39
CA MET A 352 7.78 -11.39 8.83
C MET A 352 6.45 -10.67 8.63
N CYS A 353 6.09 -9.79 9.58
CA CYS A 353 4.82 -9.08 9.63
C CYS A 353 4.98 -7.55 9.52
N SER A 354 6.21 -7.08 9.32
CA SER A 354 6.52 -5.65 9.18
C SER A 354 5.95 -5.05 7.89
N ALA A 355 5.67 -3.75 7.90
CA ALA A 355 5.23 -3.01 6.72
C ALA A 355 6.20 -3.19 5.54
N ALA A 356 7.51 -3.18 5.80
CA ALA A 356 8.54 -3.37 4.77
C ALA A 356 8.40 -4.72 4.05
N GLN A 357 8.18 -5.82 4.80
CA GLN A 357 7.99 -7.13 4.20
C GLN A 357 6.69 -7.23 3.40
N ILE A 358 5.61 -6.65 3.92
CA ILE A 358 4.30 -6.68 3.25
C ILE A 358 4.37 -5.95 1.90
N ILE A 359 5.11 -4.83 1.84
CA ILE A 359 5.38 -4.08 0.61
C ILE A 359 6.24 -4.92 -0.35
N ALA A 360 7.30 -5.56 0.14
CA ALA A 360 8.17 -6.42 -0.66
C ALA A 360 7.40 -7.63 -1.24
N ASP A 361 6.53 -8.26 -0.47
CA ASP A 361 5.67 -9.36 -0.91
C ASP A 361 4.71 -8.95 -2.05
N ALA A 362 4.27 -7.69 -2.05
CA ALA A 362 3.45 -7.12 -3.10
C ALA A 362 4.24 -6.71 -4.35
N GLY A 363 5.58 -6.71 -4.30
CA GLY A 363 6.44 -6.24 -5.38
C GLY A 363 6.34 -4.74 -5.62
N LEU A 364 6.04 -3.96 -4.56
CA LEU A 364 5.92 -2.51 -4.61
C LEU A 364 7.20 -1.81 -4.12
N SER A 365 7.43 -0.60 -4.61
CA SER A 365 8.51 0.26 -4.12
C SER A 365 8.15 0.89 -2.77
N VAL A 366 9.10 0.91 -1.84
CA VAL A 366 8.97 1.61 -0.55
C VAL A 366 8.77 3.13 -0.74
N PHE A 367 9.27 3.71 -1.83
CA PHE A 367 9.10 5.13 -2.14
C PHE A 367 7.66 5.51 -2.56
N GLY A 368 6.84 4.52 -2.90
CA GLY A 368 5.42 4.73 -3.21
C GLY A 368 4.52 4.75 -1.98
N VAL A 369 5.04 4.38 -0.81
CA VAL A 369 4.26 4.31 0.43
C VAL A 369 4.00 5.72 0.95
N LYS A 370 2.72 6.04 1.14
CA LYS A 370 2.25 7.31 1.71
C LYS A 370 1.77 7.14 3.14
N ASP A 371 1.02 6.06 3.38
CA ASP A 371 0.42 5.81 4.68
C ASP A 371 0.77 4.40 5.17
N ILE A 372 1.12 4.31 6.44
CA ILE A 372 1.21 3.06 7.18
C ILE A 372 0.27 3.19 8.37
N TYR A 373 -0.87 2.49 8.28
CA TYR A 373 -1.86 2.39 9.36
C TYR A 373 -1.47 1.25 10.29
N MET A 374 -1.03 1.58 11.49
CA MET A 374 -0.80 0.58 12.53
C MET A 374 -2.02 0.45 13.42
N ILE A 375 -2.67 -0.71 13.38
CA ILE A 375 -3.87 -0.95 14.17
C ILE A 375 -3.47 -1.58 15.50
N ILE A 376 -4.03 -1.04 16.58
CA ILE A 376 -3.85 -1.54 17.94
C ILE A 376 -5.20 -1.65 18.66
N ARG A 377 -5.18 -2.35 19.79
CA ARG A 377 -6.29 -2.49 20.74
C ARG A 377 -5.83 -2.16 22.16
N PRO A 378 -6.72 -1.74 23.08
CA PRO A 378 -6.34 -1.35 24.44
C PRO A 378 -5.70 -2.50 25.24
N TYR A 379 -6.19 -3.70 25.03
CA TYR A 379 -5.78 -4.92 25.70
C TYR A 379 -5.32 -5.94 24.65
N PRO A 380 -4.00 -6.19 24.50
CA PRO A 380 -3.47 -7.22 23.62
C PRO A 380 -4.02 -8.61 23.96
N ILE A 381 -4.05 -9.50 22.96
CA ILE A 381 -4.57 -10.85 23.14
C ILE A 381 -3.57 -11.93 22.69
N ARG A 382 -3.76 -13.13 23.27
CA ARG A 382 -3.17 -14.37 22.74
C ARG A 382 -4.28 -15.42 22.61
N ILE A 383 -4.02 -16.48 21.85
CA ILE A 383 -4.92 -17.62 21.76
C ILE A 383 -4.81 -18.41 23.06
N SER A 384 -5.91 -19.06 23.52
CA SER A 384 -5.85 -19.95 24.68
C SER A 384 -4.85 -21.09 24.49
N ASN A 385 -4.21 -21.47 25.60
CA ASN A 385 -3.44 -22.69 25.65
C ASN A 385 -4.41 -23.87 25.73
N GLU A 386 -4.47 -24.69 24.70
CA GLU A 386 -5.38 -25.84 24.63
C GLU A 386 -4.62 -27.12 24.35
N THR A 387 -5.09 -28.20 24.96
CA THR A 387 -4.65 -29.55 24.63
C THR A 387 -5.43 -30.05 23.44
N ASN A 388 -4.81 -30.17 22.29
CA ASN A 388 -5.40 -30.77 21.11
C ASN A 388 -4.67 -32.08 20.78
N ILE A 389 -5.41 -33.19 20.66
CA ILE A 389 -4.86 -34.53 20.37
C ILE A 389 -3.71 -34.91 21.33
N GLY A 390 -3.93 -34.72 22.67
CA GLY A 390 -2.96 -35.11 23.69
C GLY A 390 -1.69 -34.23 23.78
N LYS A 391 -1.60 -33.12 23.03
CA LYS A 391 -0.52 -32.13 23.11
C LYS A 391 -1.06 -30.79 23.57
N THR A 392 -0.47 -30.25 24.62
CA THR A 392 -0.76 -28.87 25.04
C THR A 392 -0.08 -27.91 24.05
N ILE A 393 -0.90 -27.14 23.31
CA ILE A 393 -0.41 -26.07 22.44
C ILE A 393 -0.29 -24.83 23.30
N ASN A 394 0.94 -24.46 23.65
CA ASN A 394 1.20 -23.21 24.33
C ASN A 394 1.29 -22.08 23.28
N SER A 395 0.41 -21.09 23.38
CA SER A 395 0.45 -19.91 22.50
C SER A 395 1.49 -18.87 22.94
N GLY A 396 2.22 -19.14 24.03
CA GLY A 396 3.13 -18.21 24.68
C GLY A 396 2.40 -17.14 25.50
N ASP A 397 3.15 -16.42 26.28
CA ASP A 397 2.66 -15.27 27.04
C ASP A 397 2.86 -13.97 26.26
N TYR A 398 2.23 -12.91 26.72
CA TYR A 398 2.52 -11.58 26.21
C TYR A 398 3.61 -10.97 27.09
N ALA A 399 4.87 -11.26 26.76
CA ALA A 399 6.02 -10.95 27.60
C ALA A 399 6.08 -9.47 27.99
N GLY A 400 6.36 -9.21 29.27
CA GLY A 400 6.37 -7.86 29.83
C GLY A 400 4.97 -7.28 30.14
N SER A 401 3.92 -8.11 30.08
CA SER A 401 2.55 -7.71 30.42
C SER A 401 1.89 -8.70 31.35
N GLN A 402 1.04 -8.19 32.22
CA GLN A 402 0.19 -8.99 33.09
C GLN A 402 -1.01 -9.53 32.30
N GLU A 403 -1.26 -10.84 32.41
CA GLU A 403 -2.52 -11.44 31.97
C GLU A 403 -3.64 -11.04 32.94
N ILE A 404 -4.77 -10.62 32.39
CA ILE A 404 -5.98 -10.24 33.11
C ILE A 404 -7.17 -11.07 32.61
N THR A 405 -8.31 -10.94 33.24
CA THR A 405 -9.52 -11.64 32.79
C THR A 405 -10.45 -10.73 31.99
N TRP A 406 -11.32 -11.33 31.19
CA TRP A 406 -12.36 -10.57 30.47
C TRP A 406 -13.38 -9.95 31.44
N GLU A 407 -13.61 -10.55 32.61
CA GLU A 407 -14.41 -10.01 33.70
C GLU A 407 -13.78 -8.70 34.23
N GLU A 408 -12.45 -8.69 34.39
CA GLU A 408 -11.73 -7.49 34.83
C GLU A 408 -11.83 -6.38 33.77
N VAL A 409 -11.72 -6.71 32.48
CA VAL A 409 -11.92 -5.72 31.39
C VAL A 409 -13.35 -5.17 31.42
N ALA A 410 -14.37 -6.02 31.60
CA ALA A 410 -15.76 -5.59 31.70
C ALA A 410 -15.97 -4.66 32.91
N LYS A 411 -15.44 -5.02 34.08
CA LYS A 411 -15.50 -4.20 35.29
C LYS A 411 -14.85 -2.83 35.10
N ARG A 412 -13.65 -2.78 34.53
CA ARG A 412 -12.90 -1.53 34.30
C ARG A 412 -13.57 -0.61 33.29
N SER A 413 -14.21 -1.19 32.27
CA SER A 413 -14.94 -0.43 31.26
C SER A 413 -16.33 0.03 31.74
N GLY A 414 -16.86 -0.52 32.83
CA GLY A 414 -18.21 -0.30 33.31
C GLY A 414 -19.29 -1.07 32.53
N PHE A 415 -18.91 -2.10 31.78
CA PHE A 415 -19.85 -2.99 31.11
C PHE A 415 -20.52 -3.92 32.13
N LYS A 416 -21.85 -3.98 32.12
CA LYS A 416 -22.61 -4.80 33.07
C LYS A 416 -22.70 -6.28 32.68
N GLY A 417 -22.26 -6.64 31.48
CA GLY A 417 -22.17 -8.02 31.00
C GLY A 417 -20.76 -8.57 31.14
N ASN A 418 -20.52 -9.71 30.51
CA ASN A 418 -19.21 -10.31 30.41
C ASN A 418 -18.69 -10.21 28.96
N PHE A 419 -17.44 -9.79 28.77
CA PHE A 419 -16.79 -9.87 27.48
C PHE A 419 -16.25 -11.29 27.27
N GLU A 420 -16.45 -11.80 26.06
CA GLU A 420 -15.80 -13.02 25.62
C GLU A 420 -15.36 -12.88 24.18
N GLU A 421 -14.12 -13.16 23.90
CA GLU A 421 -13.60 -13.17 22.53
C GLU A 421 -13.10 -14.55 22.12
N TYR A 422 -13.46 -14.92 20.90
CA TYR A 422 -13.04 -16.16 20.28
C TYR A 422 -12.34 -15.88 18.94
N THR A 423 -11.40 -16.76 18.56
CA THR A 423 -10.78 -16.65 17.23
C THR A 423 -11.83 -16.88 16.15
N THR A 424 -11.72 -16.13 15.07
CA THR A 424 -12.74 -16.15 13.99
C THR A 424 -12.84 -17.51 13.31
N VAL A 425 -11.69 -18.15 13.04
CA VAL A 425 -11.61 -19.40 12.27
C VAL A 425 -11.66 -20.63 13.19
N THR A 426 -10.86 -20.67 14.25
CA THR A 426 -10.68 -21.87 15.10
C THR A 426 -11.57 -21.89 16.33
N LYS A 427 -12.35 -20.81 16.58
CA LYS A 427 -13.27 -20.68 17.73
C LYS A 427 -12.61 -20.90 19.11
N LYS A 428 -11.30 -20.66 19.22
CA LYS A 428 -10.57 -20.75 20.48
C LYS A 428 -10.76 -19.47 21.29
N LYS A 429 -10.94 -19.60 22.61
CA LYS A 429 -11.04 -18.45 23.52
C LYS A 429 -9.73 -17.66 23.50
N ARG A 430 -9.83 -16.33 23.63
CA ARG A 430 -8.67 -15.45 23.69
C ARG A 430 -8.31 -15.14 25.14
N ARG A 431 -7.02 -15.19 25.44
CA ARG A 431 -6.41 -14.63 26.65
C ARG A 431 -6.21 -13.13 26.42
N VAL A 432 -6.27 -12.33 27.47
CA VAL A 432 -6.22 -10.87 27.40
C VAL A 432 -5.17 -10.35 28.37
N PHE A 433 -4.45 -9.30 27.96
CA PHE A 433 -3.30 -8.77 28.68
C PHE A 433 -3.37 -7.25 28.80
N GLU A 434 -2.64 -6.69 29.78
CA GLU A 434 -2.40 -5.25 29.86
C GLU A 434 -1.59 -4.75 28.67
N MET A 435 -1.76 -3.45 28.33
CA MET A 435 -0.94 -2.81 27.31
C MET A 435 0.54 -2.81 27.69
N ASN A 436 1.37 -3.36 26.83
CA ASN A 436 2.83 -3.24 26.94
C ASN A 436 3.29 -1.99 26.15
N TRP A 437 3.56 -0.91 26.86
CA TRP A 437 3.92 0.38 26.25
C TRP A 437 5.31 0.33 25.59
N ASP A 438 6.28 -0.34 26.20
CA ASP A 438 7.62 -0.49 25.63
C ASP A 438 7.59 -1.32 24.35
N ARG A 439 6.75 -2.36 24.35
CA ARG A 439 6.53 -3.17 23.15
C ARG A 439 5.85 -2.37 22.03
N LEU A 440 4.87 -1.55 22.36
CA LEU A 440 4.22 -0.66 21.39
C LEU A 440 5.25 0.30 20.78
N LYS A 441 6.09 0.95 21.61
CA LYS A 441 7.18 1.82 21.13
C LYS A 441 8.13 1.09 20.19
N TYR A 442 8.53 -0.12 20.57
CA TYR A 442 9.39 -0.96 19.73
C TYR A 442 8.75 -1.26 18.36
N ASN A 443 7.47 -1.63 18.33
CA ASN A 443 6.76 -1.93 17.10
C ASN A 443 6.57 -0.68 16.21
N VAL A 444 6.36 0.48 16.82
CA VAL A 444 6.35 1.77 16.12
C VAL A 444 7.72 2.11 15.56
N MET A 445 8.80 1.85 16.31
CA MET A 445 10.18 2.07 15.84
C MET A 445 10.49 1.24 14.58
N ILE A 446 10.09 -0.04 14.56
CA ILE A 446 10.33 -0.92 13.40
C ILE A 446 9.54 -0.49 12.17
N ASN A 447 8.26 -0.15 12.35
CA ASN A 447 7.34 0.03 11.24
C ASN A 447 7.19 1.49 10.79
N LYS A 448 7.59 2.47 11.64
CA LYS A 448 7.43 3.90 11.37
C LYS A 448 6.03 4.24 10.82
N PRO A 449 4.94 3.85 11.52
CA PRO A 449 3.61 4.15 11.03
C PRO A 449 3.40 5.66 10.90
N THR A 450 2.67 6.07 9.87
CA THR A 450 2.27 7.46 9.70
C THR A 450 1.12 7.83 10.63
N GLN A 451 0.36 6.80 11.06
CA GLN A 451 -0.80 6.97 11.92
C GLN A 451 -1.16 5.66 12.64
N ILE A 452 -1.77 5.81 13.81
CA ILE A 452 -2.29 4.69 14.61
C ILE A 452 -3.82 4.66 14.50
N VAL A 453 -4.36 3.45 14.45
CA VAL A 453 -5.79 3.17 14.57
C VAL A 453 -6.03 2.46 15.89
N LEU A 454 -6.84 3.05 16.76
CA LEU A 454 -7.25 2.43 18.02
C LEU A 454 -8.62 1.77 17.85
N ASN A 455 -8.68 0.45 17.74
CA ASN A 455 -9.93 -0.28 17.78
C ASN A 455 -10.30 -0.71 19.21
N PHE A 456 -11.56 -1.10 19.40
CA PHE A 456 -12.10 -1.58 20.68
C PHE A 456 -12.06 -0.54 21.80
N ALA A 457 -12.32 0.73 21.49
CA ALA A 457 -12.34 1.81 22.46
C ALA A 457 -13.36 1.57 23.60
N GLN A 458 -14.43 0.81 23.34
CA GLN A 458 -15.44 0.40 24.32
C GLN A 458 -14.87 -0.50 25.45
N TYR A 459 -13.70 -1.11 25.26
CA TYR A 459 -13.04 -1.88 26.33
C TYR A 459 -12.34 -1.00 27.35
N ILE A 460 -12.08 0.26 27.02
CA ILE A 460 -11.54 1.26 27.95
C ILE A 460 -12.68 1.85 28.80
N ASP A 461 -13.77 2.22 28.14
CA ASP A 461 -14.98 2.77 28.74
C ASP A 461 -16.17 2.41 27.85
N TYR A 462 -17.12 1.62 28.38
CA TYR A 462 -18.21 1.09 27.57
C TYR A 462 -19.16 2.18 27.03
N ARG A 463 -19.16 3.38 27.61
CA ARG A 463 -19.91 4.53 27.07
C ARG A 463 -19.39 4.98 25.70
N ALA A 464 -18.23 4.52 25.28
CA ALA A 464 -17.72 4.72 23.92
C ALA A 464 -18.36 3.79 22.88
N TYR A 465 -19.12 2.77 23.29
CA TYR A 465 -19.75 1.82 22.38
C TYR A 465 -20.67 2.53 21.38
N ASN A 466 -20.46 2.27 20.09
CA ASN A 466 -21.16 2.89 18.94
C ASN A 466 -21.08 4.43 18.89
N CYS A 467 -20.12 5.04 19.59
CA CYS A 467 -19.89 6.48 19.51
C CYS A 467 -19.30 6.85 18.15
N LYS A 468 -19.89 7.84 17.47
CA LYS A 468 -19.46 8.33 16.14
C LYS A 468 -18.88 9.77 16.21
N ASP A 469 -18.79 10.36 17.39
CA ASP A 469 -18.36 11.73 17.60
C ASP A 469 -17.24 11.79 18.65
N TYR A 470 -16.07 12.31 18.26
CA TYR A 470 -14.93 12.45 19.15
C TYR A 470 -15.23 13.30 20.38
N ALA A 471 -16.04 14.37 20.21
CA ALA A 471 -16.38 15.25 21.32
C ALA A 471 -17.11 14.50 22.44
N LYS A 472 -17.92 13.51 22.07
CA LYS A 472 -18.73 12.68 22.99
C LYS A 472 -18.00 11.48 23.60
N LEU A 473 -16.77 11.21 23.15
CA LEU A 473 -15.97 10.13 23.74
C LEU A 473 -15.72 10.38 25.23
N PRO A 474 -15.82 9.33 26.08
CA PRO A 474 -15.47 9.42 27.48
C PRO A 474 -14.04 9.89 27.72
N LYS A 475 -13.84 10.64 28.83
CA LYS A 475 -12.51 11.16 29.18
C LYS A 475 -11.45 10.06 29.24
N LYS A 476 -11.75 8.89 29.82
CA LYS A 476 -10.81 7.74 29.87
C LYS A 476 -10.28 7.34 28.49
N VAL A 477 -11.15 7.34 27.47
CA VAL A 477 -10.76 7.00 26.09
C VAL A 477 -9.85 8.09 25.50
N LYS A 478 -10.22 9.36 25.71
CA LYS A 478 -9.40 10.49 25.27
C LYS A 478 -8.02 10.52 25.94
N ASP A 479 -7.96 10.26 27.25
CA ASP A 479 -6.71 10.16 28.00
C ASP A 479 -5.84 8.99 27.50
N PHE A 480 -6.45 7.85 27.15
CA PHE A 480 -5.73 6.72 26.58
C PHE A 480 -5.17 7.03 25.18
N ILE A 481 -5.95 7.71 24.32
CA ILE A 481 -5.50 8.19 23.01
C ILE A 481 -4.30 9.13 23.17
N LYS A 482 -4.43 10.12 24.07
CA LYS A 482 -3.35 11.07 24.36
C LYS A 482 -2.08 10.35 24.80
N ARG A 483 -2.20 9.35 25.67
CA ARG A 483 -1.05 8.54 26.11
C ARG A 483 -0.39 7.79 24.95
N ILE A 484 -1.18 7.19 24.02
CA ILE A 484 -0.61 6.56 22.82
C ILE A 484 0.23 7.57 22.04
N GLU A 485 -0.31 8.75 21.80
CA GLU A 485 0.38 9.80 21.03
C GLU A 485 1.65 10.32 21.75
N GLU A 486 1.61 10.48 23.06
CA GLU A 486 2.76 10.86 23.87
C GLU A 486 3.87 9.79 23.88
N GLU A 487 3.51 8.51 24.06
CA GLU A 487 4.46 7.40 24.10
C GLU A 487 5.08 7.09 22.73
N THR A 488 4.36 7.33 21.64
CA THR A 488 4.76 6.89 20.30
C THR A 488 5.16 8.03 19.37
N SER A 489 4.77 9.27 19.67
CA SER A 489 4.87 10.42 18.79
C SER A 489 4.15 10.23 17.45
N VAL A 490 3.13 9.36 17.40
CA VAL A 490 2.35 9.06 16.20
C VAL A 490 0.87 9.39 16.46
N PRO A 491 0.19 10.13 15.57
CA PRO A 491 -1.20 10.53 15.80
C PRO A 491 -2.15 9.31 15.74
N VAL A 492 -3.13 9.27 16.64
CA VAL A 492 -4.27 8.35 16.57
C VAL A 492 -5.34 9.02 15.73
N THR A 493 -5.53 8.55 14.52
CA THR A 493 -6.40 9.20 13.53
C THR A 493 -7.75 8.52 13.33
N ILE A 494 -7.84 7.22 13.62
CA ILE A 494 -9.08 6.45 13.49
C ILE A 494 -9.35 5.71 14.81
N ILE A 495 -10.59 5.78 15.28
CA ILE A 495 -11.02 5.12 16.52
C ILE A 495 -12.20 4.23 16.21
N GLY A 496 -12.08 2.92 16.45
CA GLY A 496 -13.16 1.95 16.35
C GLY A 496 -13.85 1.78 17.70
N THR A 497 -15.15 2.01 17.74
CA THR A 497 -15.98 2.06 18.94
C THR A 497 -16.99 0.92 19.06
N GLY A 498 -17.13 0.09 18.03
CA GLY A 498 -18.04 -1.06 17.97
C GLY A 498 -17.64 -2.03 16.86
N GLU A 499 -18.56 -2.91 16.46
CA GLU A 499 -18.27 -3.98 15.50
C GLU A 499 -18.55 -3.58 14.04
N ASN A 500 -19.53 -2.70 13.82
CA ASN A 500 -20.00 -2.34 12.49
C ASN A 500 -19.07 -1.36 11.79
N GLU A 501 -19.16 -1.28 10.48
CA GLU A 501 -18.40 -0.33 9.67
C GLU A 501 -18.59 1.13 10.07
N GLU A 502 -19.79 1.48 10.53
CA GLU A 502 -20.15 2.83 10.95
C GLU A 502 -19.65 3.20 12.36
N ASP A 503 -19.21 2.21 13.16
CA ASP A 503 -18.71 2.43 14.51
C ASP A 503 -17.24 2.89 14.47
N ILE A 504 -17.01 3.96 13.72
CA ILE A 504 -15.69 4.55 13.47
C ILE A 504 -15.78 6.07 13.63
N ILE A 505 -14.78 6.64 14.32
CA ILE A 505 -14.51 8.06 14.35
C ILE A 505 -13.23 8.30 13.53
N ASP A 506 -13.34 9.04 12.43
CA ASP A 506 -12.22 9.35 11.54
C ASP A 506 -11.76 10.80 11.74
N LEU A 507 -10.57 10.96 12.29
CA LEU A 507 -9.95 12.26 12.59
C LEU A 507 -8.85 12.64 11.58
N ARG A 508 -8.64 11.88 10.50
CA ARG A 508 -7.55 12.12 9.56
C ARG A 508 -7.56 13.53 8.97
N LYS A 509 -8.75 14.04 8.63
CA LYS A 509 -8.88 15.42 8.12
C LYS A 509 -8.50 16.48 9.14
N LEU A 510 -8.64 16.19 10.44
CA LEU A 510 -8.33 17.11 11.51
C LEU A 510 -6.87 17.04 11.93
N LYS A 511 -6.26 15.85 11.93
CA LYS A 511 -4.93 15.61 12.50
C LYS A 511 -3.79 15.56 11.48
N LEU A 512 -4.09 15.30 10.20
CA LEU A 512 -3.07 15.18 9.16
C LEU A 512 -2.98 16.40 8.24
N ASN A 513 -3.95 17.32 8.30
CA ASN A 513 -3.98 18.56 7.52
C ASN A 513 -3.48 19.79 8.31
N THR A 514 -2.82 19.57 9.43
CA THR A 514 -2.17 20.64 10.24
C THR A 514 -0.68 20.73 9.97
#